data_04178cb5663ac87cd38cb3b01d043e24
#
_entry.id   04178cb5663ac87cd38cb3b01d043e24
#
_cell.length_a   1.000
_cell.length_b   1.000
_cell.length_c   1.000
_cell.angle_alpha   90.00
_cell.angle_beta   90.00
_cell.angle_gamma   90.00
#
_symmetry.space_group_name_H-M   'P 1'
#
loop_
_entity.id
_entity.type
_entity.pdbx_description
1 polymer ?
#
loop_
_entity_poly.entity_id
_entity_poly.type
_entity_poly.pdbx_seq_one_letter_code
_entity_poly.pdbx_strand_id
1 'polypeptide(L)'
;MPEFSCVDYRGMLDREEITALLNASGIGLCLMARGAQFDCATNFNVKTYEYMAMGIPVILSCNAFNRKLLDKWNFGICVDPGNVEEITGAIRYLLDHPEEARRMGENGRRAVKEAFNWNVEEAKLLELYAELCTAGGKEVPV
;
A
#
# COMPACT_ATOMS: atom_id res chain seq x y z
N MET A 1 21.01 17.55 13.60
CA MET A 1 19.76 17.68 14.38
C MET A 1 19.66 16.47 15.29
N PRO A 2 19.70 16.64 16.62
CA PRO A 2 19.68 15.49 17.56
C PRO A 2 18.39 14.68 17.54
N GLU A 3 17.31 15.25 17.03
CA GLU A 3 15.98 14.66 17.00
C GLU A 3 15.82 13.47 16.03
N PHE A 4 16.79 13.26 15.13
CA PHE A 4 16.76 12.18 14.14
C PHE A 4 17.85 11.12 14.36
N SER A 5 18.41 11.03 15.56
CA SER A 5 19.47 10.05 15.86
C SER A 5 19.02 8.58 15.75
N CYS A 6 17.72 8.32 15.79
CA CYS A 6 17.12 7.00 15.61
C CYS A 6 16.66 6.72 14.16
N VAL A 7 16.84 7.66 13.23
CA VAL A 7 16.48 7.51 11.82
C VAL A 7 17.72 7.17 11.02
N ASP A 8 17.70 6.02 10.37
CA ASP A 8 18.72 5.59 9.43
C ASP A 8 18.29 5.97 8.00
N TYR A 9 18.72 7.15 7.55
CA TYR A 9 18.44 7.62 6.20
C TYR A 9 19.42 7.04 5.19
N ARG A 10 18.95 6.17 4.32
CA ARG A 10 19.74 5.43 3.34
C ARG A 10 19.89 6.13 1.98
N GLY A 11 19.25 7.29 1.78
CA GLY A 11 19.30 8.00 0.50
C GLY A 11 18.61 7.25 -0.63
N MET A 12 19.16 7.33 -1.84
CA MET A 12 18.67 6.59 -3.00
C MET A 12 19.24 5.16 -2.97
N LEU A 13 18.35 4.20 -2.99
CA LEU A 13 18.66 2.77 -3.01
C LEU A 13 18.27 2.17 -4.36
N ASP A 14 19.00 1.17 -4.80
CA ASP A 14 18.59 0.36 -5.95
C ASP A 14 17.51 -0.66 -5.56
N ARG A 15 17.02 -1.41 -6.55
CA ARG A 15 15.89 -2.34 -6.34
C ARG A 15 16.25 -3.53 -5.45
N GLU A 16 17.47 -3.99 -5.48
CA GLU A 16 17.94 -5.10 -4.65
C GLU A 16 18.08 -4.65 -3.20
N GLU A 17 18.66 -3.47 -2.98
CA GLU A 17 18.80 -2.85 -1.66
C GLU A 17 17.42 -2.56 -1.03
N ILE A 18 16.46 -2.03 -1.80
CA ILE A 18 15.08 -1.82 -1.33
C ILE A 18 14.44 -3.15 -0.93
N THR A 19 14.58 -4.18 -1.75
CA THR A 19 14.03 -5.51 -1.45
C THR A 19 14.62 -6.10 -0.18
N ALA A 20 15.94 -5.98 0.00
CA ALA A 20 16.62 -6.44 1.21
C ALA A 20 16.14 -5.67 2.46
N LEU A 21 15.99 -4.35 2.35
CA LEU A 21 15.48 -3.50 3.43
C LEU A 21 14.04 -3.86 3.80
N LEU A 22 13.18 -4.05 2.82
CA LEU A 22 11.78 -4.45 3.05
C LEU A 22 11.68 -5.82 3.72
N ASN A 23 12.50 -6.79 3.30
CA ASN A 23 12.55 -8.12 3.94
C ASN A 23 12.97 -8.07 5.42
N ALA A 24 13.75 -7.06 5.81
CA ALA A 24 14.17 -6.84 7.19
C ALA A 24 13.19 -5.96 7.99
N SER A 25 12.16 -5.41 7.34
CA SER A 25 11.22 -4.48 7.95
C SER A 25 10.02 -5.19 8.56
N GLY A 26 9.63 -4.79 9.76
CA GLY A 26 8.45 -5.34 10.46
C GLY A 26 7.16 -4.54 10.25
N ILE A 27 7.27 -3.25 9.90
CA ILE A 27 6.12 -2.34 9.72
C ILE A 27 6.44 -1.38 8.58
N GLY A 28 5.49 -1.20 7.66
CA GLY A 28 5.54 -0.21 6.59
C GLY A 28 4.77 1.06 6.96
N LEU A 29 5.39 2.23 6.79
CA LEU A 29 4.73 3.52 7.02
C LEU A 29 4.43 4.22 5.70
N CYS A 30 3.15 4.54 5.46
CA CYS A 30 2.70 5.33 4.32
C CYS A 30 1.84 6.51 4.79
N LEU A 31 2.50 7.48 5.41
CA LEU A 31 1.85 8.67 5.95
C LEU A 31 1.91 9.81 4.94
N MET A 32 0.75 10.30 4.53
CA MET A 32 0.56 11.40 3.60
C MET A 32 -0.12 12.55 4.34
N ALA A 33 0.41 13.76 4.20
CA ALA A 33 -0.23 14.95 4.78
C ALA A 33 -1.64 15.15 4.18
N ARG A 34 -2.56 15.68 4.99
CA ARG A 34 -3.90 16.03 4.53
C ARG A 34 -3.84 17.09 3.43
N GLY A 35 -4.74 17.00 2.48
CA GLY A 35 -4.88 17.92 1.36
C GLY A 35 -5.80 17.35 0.30
N ALA A 36 -6.31 18.20 -0.58
CA ALA A 36 -7.30 17.83 -1.59
C ALA A 36 -6.88 16.60 -2.42
N GLN A 37 -5.60 16.51 -2.79
CA GLN A 37 -5.09 15.39 -3.57
C GLN A 37 -5.13 14.05 -2.80
N PHE A 38 -4.90 14.07 -1.49
CA PHE A 38 -4.98 12.88 -0.65
C PHE A 38 -6.43 12.52 -0.33
N ASP A 39 -7.26 13.50 -0.02
CA ASP A 39 -8.66 13.28 0.38
C ASP A 39 -9.50 12.73 -0.79
N CYS A 40 -9.16 13.07 -2.03
CA CYS A 40 -9.78 12.57 -3.25
C CYS A 40 -9.08 11.35 -3.86
N ALA A 41 -8.05 10.79 -3.20
CA ALA A 41 -7.32 9.65 -3.73
C ALA A 41 -8.22 8.43 -3.89
N THR A 42 -8.14 7.81 -5.06
CA THR A 42 -8.85 6.58 -5.42
C THR A 42 -7.90 5.40 -5.61
N ASN A 43 -6.64 5.57 -5.23
CA ASN A 43 -5.60 4.56 -5.34
C ASN A 43 -4.58 4.69 -4.20
N PHE A 44 -3.85 3.61 -3.92
CA PHE A 44 -2.74 3.64 -2.97
C PHE A 44 -1.50 4.29 -3.57
N ASN A 45 -0.63 4.76 -2.69
CA ASN A 45 0.75 5.02 -3.05
C ASN A 45 1.47 3.71 -3.40
N VAL A 46 2.37 3.73 -4.39
CA VAL A 46 3.10 2.54 -4.87
C VAL A 46 3.75 1.75 -3.73
N LYS A 47 4.38 2.43 -2.78
CA LYS A 47 5.01 1.78 -1.62
C LYS A 47 4.04 0.97 -0.75
N THR A 48 2.75 1.32 -0.72
CA THR A 48 1.75 0.53 -0.01
C THR A 48 1.60 -0.86 -0.63
N TYR A 49 1.54 -0.94 -1.97
CA TYR A 49 1.50 -2.23 -2.66
C TYR A 49 2.78 -3.05 -2.46
N GLU A 50 3.94 -2.39 -2.40
CA GLU A 50 5.23 -3.05 -2.12
C GLU A 50 5.24 -3.65 -0.71
N TYR A 51 4.81 -2.91 0.31
CA TYR A 51 4.66 -3.45 1.67
C TYR A 51 3.70 -4.64 1.71
N MET A 52 2.53 -4.51 1.09
CA MET A 52 1.55 -5.60 1.01
C MET A 52 2.12 -6.84 0.31
N ALA A 53 2.80 -6.67 -0.82
CA ALA A 53 3.43 -7.76 -1.58
C ALA A 53 4.51 -8.49 -0.76
N MET A 54 5.26 -7.76 0.05
CA MET A 54 6.27 -8.29 0.97
C MET A 54 5.66 -8.91 2.24
N GLY A 55 4.35 -8.76 2.46
CA GLY A 55 3.67 -9.26 3.65
C GLY A 55 3.96 -8.46 4.91
N ILE A 56 4.22 -7.17 4.74
CA ILE A 56 4.49 -6.22 5.82
C ILE A 56 3.18 -5.52 6.17
N PRO A 57 2.74 -5.50 7.45
CA PRO A 57 1.59 -4.73 7.88
C PRO A 57 1.84 -3.23 7.68
N VAL A 58 0.81 -2.49 7.24
CA VAL A 58 0.97 -1.09 6.84
C VAL A 58 0.23 -0.16 7.79
N ILE A 59 0.91 0.88 8.26
CA ILE A 59 0.26 2.03 8.88
C ILE A 59 0.15 3.12 7.83
N LEU A 60 -1.08 3.53 7.52
CA LEU A 60 -1.34 4.48 6.44
C LEU A 60 -2.30 5.59 6.87
N SER A 61 -2.18 6.74 6.21
CA SER A 61 -3.09 7.87 6.46
C SER A 61 -4.53 7.51 6.10
N CYS A 62 -5.47 7.92 6.95
CA CYS A 62 -6.88 7.57 6.83
C CYS A 62 -7.60 8.51 5.85
N ASN A 63 -8.11 7.94 4.75
CA ASN A 63 -9.11 8.54 3.87
C ASN A 63 -10.21 7.51 3.58
N ALA A 64 -11.27 7.90 2.90
CA ALA A 64 -12.40 7.03 2.61
C ALA A 64 -12.01 5.78 1.78
N PHE A 65 -11.08 5.94 0.83
CA PHE A 65 -10.58 4.84 0.01
C PHE A 65 -9.78 3.83 0.84
N ASN A 66 -8.79 4.30 1.61
CA ASN A 66 -7.93 3.46 2.44
C ASN A 66 -8.76 2.70 3.49
N ARG A 67 -9.73 3.38 4.14
CA ARG A 67 -10.62 2.75 5.11
C ARG A 67 -11.43 1.61 4.51
N LYS A 68 -12.07 1.85 3.36
CA LYS A 68 -12.85 0.83 2.65
C LYS A 68 -12.02 -0.42 2.32
N LEU A 69 -10.76 -0.24 1.93
CA LEU A 69 -9.89 -1.37 1.60
C LEU A 69 -9.36 -2.08 2.84
N LEU A 70 -9.08 -1.36 3.91
CA LEU A 70 -8.73 -1.96 5.20
C LEU A 70 -9.90 -2.78 5.78
N ASP A 71 -11.13 -2.27 5.70
CA ASP A 71 -12.33 -3.00 6.13
C ASP A 71 -12.50 -4.32 5.35
N LYS A 72 -12.14 -4.31 4.05
CA LYS A 72 -12.22 -5.51 3.21
C LYS A 72 -11.08 -6.51 3.44
N TRP A 73 -9.85 -6.02 3.58
CA TRP A 73 -8.67 -6.87 3.51
C TRP A 73 -7.90 -6.99 4.83
N ASN A 74 -8.10 -6.07 5.76
CA ASN A 74 -7.43 -6.02 7.08
C ASN A 74 -5.90 -6.25 7.00
N PHE A 75 -5.21 -5.42 6.21
CA PHE A 75 -3.76 -5.52 5.96
C PHE A 75 -2.94 -4.49 6.74
N GLY A 76 -3.57 -3.69 7.61
CA GLY A 76 -2.88 -2.64 8.34
C GLY A 76 -3.79 -1.78 9.20
N ILE A 77 -3.31 -0.63 9.60
CA ILE A 77 -4.00 0.32 10.49
C ILE A 77 -4.07 1.70 9.85
N CYS A 78 -5.23 2.32 9.92
CA CYS A 78 -5.51 3.65 9.41
C CYS A 78 -5.40 4.68 10.55
N VAL A 79 -4.61 5.73 10.35
CA VAL A 79 -4.35 6.78 11.35
C VAL A 79 -4.52 8.18 10.77
N ASP A 80 -4.78 9.17 11.61
CA ASP A 80 -4.64 10.58 11.23
C ASP A 80 -3.15 10.94 11.13
N PRO A 81 -2.65 11.35 9.94
CA PRO A 81 -1.23 11.67 9.76
C PRO A 81 -0.76 12.90 10.56
N GLY A 82 -1.69 13.71 11.06
CA GLY A 82 -1.40 14.85 11.95
C GLY A 82 -1.43 14.48 13.43
N ASN A 83 -1.81 13.26 13.79
CA ASN A 83 -1.94 12.81 15.16
C ASN A 83 -0.81 11.84 15.55
N VAL A 84 0.19 12.37 16.24
CA VAL A 84 1.38 11.61 16.67
C VAL A 84 1.01 10.48 17.64
N GLU A 85 0.02 10.69 18.49
CA GLU A 85 -0.46 9.71 19.47
C GLU A 85 -1.08 8.50 18.76
N GLU A 86 -1.91 8.72 17.72
CA GLU A 86 -2.46 7.62 16.91
C GLU A 86 -1.38 6.85 16.18
N ILE A 87 -0.42 7.54 15.56
CA ILE A 87 0.70 6.90 14.85
C ILE A 87 1.51 6.05 15.82
N THR A 88 1.87 6.62 16.97
CA THR A 88 2.65 5.92 17.99
C THR A 88 1.88 4.74 18.57
N GLY A 89 0.58 4.92 18.82
CA GLY A 89 -0.31 3.86 19.29
C GLY A 89 -0.39 2.69 18.31
N ALA A 90 -0.53 2.99 17.00
CA ALA A 90 -0.57 1.97 15.96
C ALA A 90 0.77 1.19 15.85
N ILE A 91 1.91 1.88 15.94
CA ILE A 91 3.24 1.24 15.94
C ILE A 91 3.37 0.31 17.15
N ARG A 92 3.06 0.82 18.35
CA ARG A 92 3.13 0.01 19.59
C ARG A 92 2.21 -1.20 19.51
N TYR A 93 0.97 -1.01 19.03
CA TYR A 93 0.03 -2.10 18.87
C TYR A 93 0.61 -3.24 18.03
N LEU A 94 1.20 -2.94 16.86
CA LEU A 94 1.78 -3.97 16.00
C LEU A 94 3.02 -4.62 16.61
N LEU A 95 3.81 -3.89 17.39
CA LEU A 95 4.98 -4.44 18.10
C LEU A 95 4.56 -5.35 19.26
N ASP A 96 3.51 -4.98 20.00
CA ASP A 96 3.01 -5.74 21.15
C ASP A 96 2.15 -6.96 20.72
N HIS A 97 1.66 -6.98 19.46
CA HIS A 97 0.81 -8.03 18.92
C HIS A 97 1.40 -8.64 17.62
N PRO A 98 2.55 -9.34 17.70
CA PRO A 98 3.28 -9.82 16.52
C PRO A 98 2.46 -10.80 15.66
N GLU A 99 1.59 -11.62 16.27
CA GLU A 99 0.72 -12.52 15.51
C GLU A 99 -0.34 -11.77 14.70
N GLU A 100 -0.87 -10.68 15.23
CA GLU A 100 -1.80 -9.82 14.52
C GLU A 100 -1.09 -9.10 13.37
N ALA A 101 0.10 -8.55 13.62
CA ALA A 101 0.94 -7.93 12.61
C ALA A 101 1.24 -8.90 11.46
N ARG A 102 1.61 -10.15 11.78
CA ARG A 102 1.85 -11.19 10.79
C ARG A 102 0.59 -11.49 9.97
N ARG A 103 -0.56 -11.64 10.63
CA ARG A 103 -1.85 -11.87 9.96
C ARG A 103 -2.23 -10.74 9.01
N MET A 104 -2.02 -9.48 9.42
CA MET A 104 -2.23 -8.31 8.55
C MET A 104 -1.30 -8.35 7.35
N GLY A 105 -0.04 -8.68 7.52
CA GLY A 105 0.91 -8.84 6.42
C GLY A 105 0.49 -9.93 5.42
N GLU A 106 0.07 -11.09 5.90
CA GLU A 106 -0.45 -12.19 5.07
C GLU A 106 -1.71 -11.78 4.29
N ASN A 107 -2.61 -11.04 4.93
CA ASN A 107 -3.79 -10.46 4.29
C ASN A 107 -3.41 -9.48 3.17
N GLY A 108 -2.40 -8.62 3.40
CA GLY A 108 -1.87 -7.72 2.38
C GLY A 108 -1.34 -8.49 1.18
N ARG A 109 -0.52 -9.51 1.40
CA ARG A 109 0.01 -10.36 0.34
C ARG A 109 -1.10 -11.07 -0.45
N ARG A 110 -2.13 -11.56 0.24
CA ARG A 110 -3.30 -12.14 -0.42
C ARG A 110 -4.04 -11.11 -1.27
N ALA A 111 -4.27 -9.91 -0.76
CA ALA A 111 -4.94 -8.84 -1.49
C ALA A 111 -4.21 -8.47 -2.79
N VAL A 112 -2.87 -8.40 -2.76
CA VAL A 112 -2.07 -8.17 -3.97
C VAL A 112 -2.24 -9.30 -4.98
N LYS A 113 -2.18 -10.55 -4.55
CA LYS A 113 -2.35 -11.71 -5.43
C LYS A 113 -3.74 -11.79 -6.05
N GLU A 114 -4.79 -11.42 -5.32
CA GLU A 114 -6.17 -11.60 -5.76
C GLU A 114 -6.75 -10.36 -6.48
N ALA A 115 -6.29 -9.14 -6.14
CA ALA A 115 -6.94 -7.93 -6.59
C ALA A 115 -6.00 -6.82 -7.10
N PHE A 116 -4.74 -6.79 -6.68
CA PHE A 116 -3.84 -5.67 -6.98
C PHE A 116 -2.59 -6.14 -7.73
N ASN A 117 -2.79 -6.83 -8.84
CA ASN A 117 -1.73 -7.31 -9.71
C ASN A 117 -2.03 -7.00 -11.17
N TRP A 118 -0.99 -7.06 -12.01
CA TRP A 118 -1.11 -6.73 -13.41
C TRP A 118 -2.09 -7.64 -14.18
N ASN A 119 -2.15 -8.93 -13.86
CA ASN A 119 -3.06 -9.85 -14.57
C ASN A 119 -4.53 -9.44 -14.44
N VAL A 120 -4.92 -8.89 -13.27
CA VAL A 120 -6.28 -8.37 -13.04
C VAL A 120 -6.51 -7.09 -13.84
N GLU A 121 -5.52 -6.20 -13.90
CA GLU A 121 -5.65 -4.93 -14.63
C GLU A 121 -5.54 -5.14 -16.15
N GLU A 122 -4.70 -6.08 -16.60
CA GLU A 122 -4.59 -6.46 -18.01
C GLU A 122 -5.91 -6.94 -18.58
N ALA A 123 -6.62 -7.80 -17.85
CA ALA A 123 -7.93 -8.28 -18.30
C ALA A 123 -8.93 -7.12 -18.53
N LYS A 124 -8.98 -6.15 -17.61
CA LYS A 124 -9.81 -4.95 -17.75
C LYS A 124 -9.40 -4.09 -18.94
N LEU A 125 -8.09 -3.95 -19.15
CA LEU A 125 -7.54 -3.17 -20.25
C LEU A 125 -7.92 -3.81 -21.59
N LEU A 126 -7.77 -5.13 -21.73
CA LEU A 126 -8.15 -5.86 -22.94
C LEU A 126 -9.65 -5.76 -23.21
N GLU A 127 -10.49 -5.86 -22.20
CA GLU A 127 -11.94 -5.66 -22.32
C GLU A 127 -12.28 -4.26 -22.85
N LEU A 128 -11.66 -3.22 -22.29
CA LEU A 128 -11.83 -1.83 -22.75
C LEU A 128 -11.40 -1.66 -24.21
N TYR A 129 -10.26 -2.25 -24.62
CA TYR A 129 -9.84 -2.22 -26.02
C TYR A 129 -10.83 -2.92 -26.95
N ALA A 130 -11.34 -4.09 -26.55
CA ALA A 130 -12.34 -4.80 -27.31
C ALA A 130 -13.62 -3.98 -27.53
N GLU A 131 -14.10 -3.31 -26.48
CA GLU A 131 -15.26 -2.41 -26.56
C GLU A 131 -15.00 -1.24 -27.53
N LEU A 132 -13.85 -0.59 -27.42
CA LEU A 132 -13.50 0.55 -28.28
C LEU A 132 -13.35 0.14 -29.75
N CYS A 133 -12.78 -1.03 -30.02
CA CYS A 133 -12.65 -1.55 -31.37
C CYS A 133 -14.00 -1.91 -32.00
N THR A 134 -14.90 -2.52 -31.25
CA THR A 134 -16.26 -2.82 -31.73
C THR A 134 -17.09 -1.55 -31.95
N ALA A 135 -16.96 -0.55 -31.08
CA ALA A 135 -17.66 0.74 -31.23
C ALA A 135 -17.10 1.59 -32.37
N GLY A 136 -15.80 1.45 -32.71
CA GLY A 136 -15.11 2.24 -33.72
C GLY A 136 -15.13 1.66 -35.15
N GLY A 137 -15.65 0.48 -35.37
CA GLY A 137 -15.76 -0.18 -36.69
C GLY A 137 -14.38 -0.42 -37.38
N LYS A 138 -13.29 -0.44 -36.64
CA LYS A 138 -11.94 -0.76 -37.15
C LYS A 138 -11.47 -2.08 -36.53
N GLU A 139 -11.28 -3.08 -37.40
CA GLU A 139 -10.55 -4.31 -37.02
C GLU A 139 -9.13 -3.94 -36.57
N VAL A 140 -8.75 -4.37 -35.38
CA VAL A 140 -7.35 -4.31 -34.92
C VAL A 140 -6.62 -5.44 -35.59
N PRO A 141 -5.53 -5.17 -36.34
CA PRO A 141 -4.65 -6.26 -36.80
C PRO A 141 -4.02 -6.94 -35.60
N VAL A 142 -4.19 -8.24 -35.50
CA VAL A 142 -3.50 -9.10 -34.55
C VAL A 142 -2.03 -9.25 -34.94
#